data_dfd592cb84ec13fe5ea7926af421416e
#
_entry.id   dfd592cb84ec13fe5ea7926af421416e
#
_cell.length_a   1.000
_cell.length_b   1.000
_cell.length_c   1.000
_cell.angle_alpha   90.00
_cell.angle_beta   90.00
_cell.angle_gamma   90.00
#
_symmetry.space_group_name_H-M   'P 1'
#
loop_
_entity.id
_entity.type
_entity.pdbx_description
1 polymer ?
#
loop_
_entity_poly.entity_id
_entity_poly.type
_entity_poly.pdbx_seq_one_letter_code
_entity_poly.pdbx_strand_id
1 'polypeptide(L)'
;MPKAGERYTLELLEKRFAAVPPPLAFDEARAEASRCLYCFDAPCTRACPTHIDIPRFIRQIMHHDDLSAAKTIFDANIFGGSCARACPTEVLCEGACVDNTLLKSPVHIGRLQRHATDVASAKNVHFYEAGKPTGKKVAVIGSGPAGLTCAHELRKAGHEVVVFEARNVPGGLNTLGIAAYKISTAFSLSEIERIKHIGVDIRLNQRISPADVVRMLTEYDAVFLGIGLGATLPLGIEGESLRGVREALEFIFPTHTKPFTECEVGRQVVVIGGGNTAVDVATAAVRLGAEHVTIAYRRGEEAMPAFAYEYELARSDGIRFEWNAQPLRVIADGSGKAALVEFARTQPADPSSRNSSLQPISGSNFILKADMVIKALGQEPLIEMLKALPGLKIERNQVVTDGETGATSVAKLFAGGDCIRGGGEIVDAVQDGKIAARGINRLLKS
;
A
#
# COMPACT_ATOMS: atom_id res chain seq x y z
N MET A 1 -7.03 -26.34 -3.54
CA MET A 1 -7.16 -25.75 -2.19
C MET A 1 -8.62 -25.63 -1.85
N PRO A 2 -9.04 -25.84 -0.58
CA PRO A 2 -10.42 -25.59 -0.17
C PRO A 2 -10.76 -24.11 -0.29
N LYS A 3 -12.00 -23.80 -0.60
CA LYS A 3 -12.52 -22.42 -0.65
C LYS A 3 -13.07 -22.02 0.70
N ALA A 4 -13.01 -20.73 1.02
CA ALA A 4 -13.57 -20.21 2.28
C ALA A 4 -15.08 -20.52 2.43
N GLY A 5 -15.85 -20.53 1.33
CA GLY A 5 -17.26 -20.87 1.30
C GLY A 5 -17.61 -22.32 1.69
N GLU A 6 -16.62 -23.22 1.70
CA GLU A 6 -16.80 -24.57 2.22
C GLU A 6 -16.91 -24.62 3.76
N ARG A 7 -16.51 -23.53 4.43
CA ARG A 7 -16.50 -23.43 5.90
C ARG A 7 -17.42 -22.34 6.44
N TYR A 8 -17.59 -21.24 5.71
CA TYR A 8 -18.31 -20.06 6.17
C TYR A 8 -19.25 -19.52 5.11
N THR A 9 -20.38 -18.96 5.53
CA THR A 9 -21.29 -18.21 4.66
C THR A 9 -20.66 -16.90 4.23
N LEU A 10 -21.15 -16.31 3.12
CA LEU A 10 -20.68 -15.00 2.66
C LEU A 10 -20.88 -13.92 3.73
N GLU A 11 -22.06 -13.87 4.36
CA GLU A 11 -22.37 -12.91 5.43
C GLU A 11 -21.38 -12.96 6.58
N LEU A 12 -21.01 -14.18 7.02
CA LEU A 12 -20.02 -14.34 8.08
C LEU A 12 -18.64 -13.88 7.63
N LEU A 13 -18.22 -14.18 6.39
CA LEU A 13 -16.94 -13.73 5.84
C LEU A 13 -16.90 -12.21 5.73
N GLU A 14 -17.95 -11.56 5.22
CA GLU A 14 -18.02 -10.09 5.16
C GLU A 14 -17.90 -9.46 6.56
N LYS A 15 -18.57 -10.04 7.57
CA LYS A 15 -18.42 -9.60 8.97
C LYS A 15 -16.98 -9.78 9.48
N ARG A 16 -16.30 -10.86 9.12
CA ARG A 16 -14.89 -11.10 9.51
C ARG A 16 -13.93 -10.13 8.81
N PHE A 17 -14.26 -9.66 7.61
CA PHE A 17 -13.50 -8.64 6.88
C PHE A 17 -13.93 -7.20 7.18
N ALA A 18 -14.82 -6.99 8.15
CA ALA A 18 -15.16 -5.64 8.58
C ALA A 18 -13.92 -4.88 9.08
N ALA A 19 -13.93 -3.57 8.87
CA ALA A 19 -12.81 -2.71 9.25
C ALA A 19 -12.61 -2.66 10.77
N VAL A 20 -11.35 -2.73 11.19
CA VAL A 20 -10.94 -2.59 12.58
C VAL A 20 -9.86 -1.49 12.65
N PRO A 21 -10.06 -0.44 13.49
CA PRO A 21 -11.28 -0.11 14.24
C PRO A 21 -12.44 0.33 13.33
N PRO A 22 -13.68 0.25 13.81
CA PRO A 22 -14.83 0.76 13.05
C PRO A 22 -14.76 2.29 12.89
N PRO A 23 -15.49 2.88 11.91
CA PRO A 23 -15.58 4.34 11.79
C PRO A 23 -16.16 4.97 13.07
N LEU A 24 -15.76 6.23 13.35
CA LEU A 24 -16.34 7.00 14.44
C LEU A 24 -17.77 7.40 14.10
N ALA A 25 -18.68 7.29 15.07
CA ALA A 25 -19.96 7.96 14.99
C ALA A 25 -19.78 9.50 15.04
N PHE A 26 -20.81 10.26 14.65
CA PHE A 26 -20.71 11.74 14.59
C PHE A 26 -20.32 12.37 15.93
N ASP A 27 -20.93 11.94 17.03
CA ASP A 27 -20.64 12.48 18.36
C ASP A 27 -19.26 12.02 18.88
N GLU A 28 -18.86 10.80 18.57
CA GLU A 28 -17.51 10.30 18.86
C GLU A 28 -16.44 11.09 18.12
N ALA A 29 -16.66 11.41 16.83
CA ALA A 29 -15.74 12.21 16.03
C ALA A 29 -15.56 13.62 16.62
N ARG A 30 -16.63 14.24 17.11
CA ARG A 30 -16.56 15.56 17.77
C ARG A 30 -15.86 15.50 19.12
N ALA A 31 -16.18 14.49 19.93
CA ALA A 31 -15.51 14.28 21.20
C ALA A 31 -13.99 14.09 21.00
N GLU A 32 -13.60 13.29 20.00
CA GLU A 32 -12.20 13.09 19.67
C GLU A 32 -11.55 14.36 19.10
N ALA A 33 -12.24 15.10 18.24
CA ALA A 33 -11.77 16.37 17.68
C ALA A 33 -11.53 17.44 18.75
N SER A 34 -12.35 17.45 19.83
CA SER A 34 -12.20 18.40 20.94
C SER A 34 -10.92 18.24 21.75
N ARG A 35 -10.24 17.09 21.63
CA ARG A 35 -8.94 16.83 22.27
C ARG A 35 -7.78 17.55 21.59
N CYS A 36 -7.96 18.02 20.34
CA CYS A 36 -6.89 18.66 19.60
C CYS A 36 -6.50 20.01 20.22
N LEU A 37 -5.21 20.21 20.49
CA LEU A 37 -4.68 21.44 21.08
C LEU A 37 -4.49 22.57 20.05
N TYR A 38 -4.75 22.31 18.77
CA TYR A 38 -4.57 23.28 17.67
C TYR A 38 -3.19 23.95 17.66
N CYS A 39 -2.12 23.14 17.81
CA CYS A 39 -0.74 23.61 17.88
C CYS A 39 -0.39 24.50 16.68
N PHE A 40 0.24 25.65 16.93
CA PHE A 40 0.63 26.62 15.89
C PHE A 40 1.63 26.02 14.89
N ASP A 41 2.65 25.32 15.37
CA ASP A 41 3.69 24.69 14.55
C ASP A 41 3.32 23.29 14.04
N ALA A 42 2.19 22.75 14.49
CA ALA A 42 1.54 21.50 14.08
C ALA A 42 2.52 20.36 13.72
N PRO A 43 3.18 19.71 14.71
CA PRO A 43 4.12 18.63 14.43
C PRO A 43 3.49 17.48 13.62
N CYS A 44 2.22 17.20 13.84
CA CYS A 44 1.45 16.20 13.08
C CYS A 44 1.35 16.55 11.58
N THR A 45 1.16 17.83 11.23
CA THR A 45 1.17 18.29 9.82
C THR A 45 2.54 18.10 9.19
N ARG A 46 3.62 18.41 9.92
CA ARG A 46 4.99 18.20 9.42
C ARG A 46 5.36 16.74 9.24
N ALA A 47 4.84 15.87 10.11
CA ALA A 47 5.06 14.44 10.01
C ALA A 47 4.26 13.76 8.88
N CYS A 48 3.24 14.43 8.34
CA CYS A 48 2.51 13.95 7.18
C CYS A 48 3.29 14.25 5.90
N PRO A 49 3.69 13.27 5.07
CA PRO A 49 4.43 13.51 3.83
C PRO A 49 3.73 14.46 2.86
N THR A 50 2.39 14.46 2.83
CA THR A 50 1.60 15.38 1.98
C THR A 50 1.23 16.68 2.67
N HIS A 51 1.64 16.88 3.93
CA HIS A 51 1.41 18.09 4.73
C HIS A 51 -0.07 18.49 4.83
N ILE A 52 -0.97 17.52 5.13
CA ILE A 52 -2.37 17.82 5.42
C ILE A 52 -2.43 18.80 6.59
N ASP A 53 -3.21 19.88 6.47
CA ASP A 53 -3.45 20.82 7.58
C ASP A 53 -4.36 20.17 8.63
N ILE A 54 -3.73 19.37 9.51
CA ILE A 54 -4.41 18.53 10.49
C ILE A 54 -5.18 19.36 11.52
N PRO A 55 -4.63 20.40 12.16
CA PRO A 55 -5.40 21.23 13.08
C PRO A 55 -6.64 21.86 12.43
N ARG A 56 -6.53 22.26 11.15
CA ARG A 56 -7.63 22.87 10.43
C ARG A 56 -8.78 21.89 10.19
N PHE A 57 -8.51 20.70 9.63
CA PHE A 57 -9.61 19.78 9.36
C PHE A 57 -10.24 19.25 10.66
N ILE A 58 -9.48 19.06 11.73
CA ILE A 58 -10.01 18.65 13.04
C ILE A 58 -10.92 19.75 13.61
N ARG A 59 -10.51 21.02 13.51
CA ARG A 59 -11.37 22.15 13.91
C ARG A 59 -12.67 22.20 13.12
N GLN A 60 -12.63 21.94 11.82
CA GLN A 60 -13.81 21.88 10.96
C GLN A 60 -14.77 20.77 11.39
N ILE A 61 -14.26 19.56 11.71
CA ILE A 61 -15.08 18.47 12.28
C ILE A 61 -15.75 18.91 13.58
N MET A 62 -15.00 19.53 14.49
CA MET A 62 -15.53 20.01 15.77
C MET A 62 -16.68 21.00 15.59
N HIS A 63 -16.61 21.83 14.54
CA HIS A 63 -17.66 22.81 14.20
C HIS A 63 -18.73 22.28 13.23
N HIS A 64 -18.90 20.97 13.08
CA HIS A 64 -19.90 20.31 12.22
C HIS A 64 -19.75 20.63 10.72
N ASP A 65 -18.54 21.00 10.28
CA ASP A 65 -18.21 21.28 8.89
C ASP A 65 -17.36 20.15 8.28
N ASP A 66 -17.93 18.95 8.25
CA ASP A 66 -17.24 17.73 7.81
C ASP A 66 -16.86 17.79 6.32
N LEU A 67 -17.61 18.52 5.49
CA LEU A 67 -17.28 18.67 4.06
C LEU A 67 -16.08 19.58 3.84
N SER A 68 -15.96 20.70 4.55
CA SER A 68 -14.75 21.51 4.50
C SER A 68 -13.55 20.78 5.08
N ALA A 69 -13.76 19.93 6.11
CA ALA A 69 -12.71 19.05 6.62
C ALA A 69 -12.21 18.07 5.54
N ALA A 70 -13.13 17.41 4.84
CA ALA A 70 -12.77 16.52 3.72
C ALA A 70 -12.04 17.28 2.61
N LYS A 71 -12.50 18.50 2.26
CA LYS A 71 -11.82 19.33 1.27
C LYS A 71 -10.40 19.70 1.69
N THR A 72 -10.20 20.08 2.94
CA THR A 72 -8.85 20.36 3.50
C THR A 72 -7.92 19.15 3.35
N ILE A 73 -8.43 17.94 3.62
CA ILE A 73 -7.68 16.69 3.44
C ILE A 73 -7.36 16.47 1.97
N PHE A 74 -8.36 16.54 1.07
CA PHE A 74 -8.18 16.24 -0.35
C PHE A 74 -7.35 17.29 -1.09
N ASP A 75 -7.32 18.54 -0.67
CA ASP A 75 -6.43 19.58 -1.22
C ASP A 75 -4.96 19.20 -1.03
N ALA A 76 -4.64 18.53 0.06
CA ALA A 76 -3.29 18.04 0.33
C ALA A 76 -3.05 16.60 -0.20
N ASN A 77 -4.07 15.75 -0.14
CA ASN A 77 -3.95 14.32 -0.46
C ASN A 77 -5.26 13.76 -1.02
N ILE A 78 -5.33 13.57 -2.34
CA ILE A 78 -6.54 13.07 -3.02
C ILE A 78 -6.90 11.63 -2.61
N PHE A 79 -5.95 10.84 -2.09
CA PHE A 79 -6.13 9.52 -1.47
C PHE A 79 -6.26 9.61 0.05
N GLY A 80 -6.75 10.75 0.57
CA GLY A 80 -6.89 10.98 2.00
C GLY A 80 -7.73 9.93 2.73
N GLY A 81 -8.73 9.36 2.07
CA GLY A 81 -9.55 8.29 2.63
C GLY A 81 -8.83 6.94 2.72
N SER A 82 -8.04 6.57 1.71
CA SER A 82 -7.15 5.40 1.74
C SER A 82 -6.07 5.57 2.80
N CYS A 83 -5.41 6.73 2.86
CA CYS A 83 -4.42 7.04 3.88
C CYS A 83 -4.99 6.97 5.30
N ALA A 84 -6.23 7.43 5.51
CA ALA A 84 -6.92 7.35 6.80
C ALA A 84 -7.13 5.91 7.30
N ARG A 85 -7.06 4.92 6.40
CA ARG A 85 -7.29 3.50 6.69
C ARG A 85 -6.01 2.66 6.76
N ALA A 86 -4.97 3.07 6.04
CA ALA A 86 -3.79 2.24 5.87
C ALA A 86 -2.45 2.93 6.20
N CYS A 87 -2.42 4.26 6.41
CA CYS A 87 -1.19 4.91 6.87
C CYS A 87 -0.82 4.45 8.28
N PRO A 88 0.46 4.25 8.57
CA PRO A 88 0.95 3.97 9.92
C PRO A 88 0.96 5.27 10.75
N THR A 89 -0.22 5.72 11.19
CA THR A 89 -0.40 7.02 11.86
C THR A 89 0.43 7.15 13.13
N GLU A 90 0.71 6.03 13.81
CA GLU A 90 1.51 5.95 15.05
C GLU A 90 2.99 6.33 14.87
N VAL A 91 3.53 6.20 13.64
CA VAL A 91 4.89 6.65 13.30
C VAL A 91 4.90 7.91 12.44
N LEU A 92 3.72 8.38 12.04
CA LEU A 92 3.52 9.61 11.28
C LEU A 92 2.80 10.68 12.13
N CYS A 93 1.59 11.05 11.75
CA CYS A 93 0.86 12.19 12.34
C CYS A 93 0.48 11.99 13.81
N GLU A 94 -0.01 10.81 14.21
CA GLU A 94 -0.35 10.51 15.60
C GLU A 94 0.90 10.34 16.45
N GLY A 95 1.96 9.72 15.91
CA GLY A 95 3.26 9.62 16.58
C GLY A 95 3.88 10.97 16.91
N ALA A 96 3.66 11.97 16.05
CA ALA A 96 4.12 13.35 16.25
C ALA A 96 3.14 14.22 17.05
N CYS A 97 1.97 13.70 17.46
CA CYS A 97 1.01 14.46 18.24
C CYS A 97 1.60 14.84 19.61
N VAL A 98 1.41 16.10 20.03
CA VAL A 98 1.89 16.58 21.32
C VAL A 98 1.32 15.78 22.48
N ASP A 99 0.05 15.38 22.41
CA ASP A 99 -0.60 14.54 23.44
C ASP A 99 -0.02 13.13 23.53
N ASN A 100 0.68 12.65 22.50
CA ASN A 100 1.43 11.40 22.61
C ASN A 100 2.53 11.49 23.68
N THR A 101 3.22 12.64 23.77
CA THR A 101 4.26 12.87 24.77
C THR A 101 3.67 13.21 26.15
N LEU A 102 2.67 14.10 26.18
CA LEU A 102 2.09 14.62 27.42
C LEU A 102 1.18 13.60 28.12
N LEU A 103 0.27 12.99 27.39
CA LEU A 103 -0.81 12.16 27.93
C LEU A 103 -0.66 10.67 27.61
N LYS A 104 0.34 10.28 26.80
CA LYS A 104 0.47 8.92 26.24
C LYS A 104 -0.77 8.47 25.46
N SER A 105 -1.52 9.44 24.93
CA SER A 105 -2.79 9.23 24.24
C SER A 105 -2.93 10.28 23.12
N PRO A 106 -2.35 10.04 21.95
CA PRO A 106 -2.46 10.98 20.84
C PRO A 106 -3.91 11.13 20.38
N VAL A 107 -4.23 12.25 19.73
CA VAL A 107 -5.50 12.40 19.01
C VAL A 107 -5.54 11.36 17.89
N HIS A 108 -6.65 10.65 17.73
CA HIS A 108 -6.85 9.64 16.67
C HIS A 108 -7.09 10.31 15.31
N ILE A 109 -6.02 10.90 14.78
CA ILE A 109 -6.03 11.73 13.56
C ILE A 109 -6.52 10.94 12.35
N GLY A 110 -6.04 9.69 12.20
CA GLY A 110 -6.47 8.80 11.09
C GLY A 110 -7.97 8.51 11.14
N ARG A 111 -8.54 8.26 12.34
CA ARG A 111 -9.99 8.03 12.49
C ARG A 111 -10.81 9.28 12.18
N LEU A 112 -10.35 10.47 12.58
CA LEU A 112 -10.98 11.75 12.24
C LEU A 112 -10.90 12.04 10.74
N GLN A 113 -9.75 11.78 10.12
CA GLN A 113 -9.56 11.89 8.67
C GLN A 113 -10.52 10.95 7.93
N ARG A 114 -10.65 9.69 8.39
CA ARG A 114 -11.61 8.72 7.85
C ARG A 114 -13.04 9.24 7.97
N HIS A 115 -13.44 9.77 9.12
CA HIS A 115 -14.78 10.34 9.34
C HIS A 115 -15.12 11.39 8.28
N ALA A 116 -14.26 12.41 8.10
CA ALA A 116 -14.50 13.48 7.14
C ALA A 116 -14.56 12.96 5.69
N THR A 117 -13.63 12.08 5.31
CA THR A 117 -13.59 11.54 3.93
C THR A 117 -14.77 10.61 3.65
N ASP A 118 -15.26 9.86 4.64
CA ASP A 118 -16.45 9.01 4.53
C ASP A 118 -17.73 9.83 4.36
N VAL A 119 -17.85 10.93 5.09
CA VAL A 119 -18.98 11.87 4.92
C VAL A 119 -19.03 12.45 3.50
N ALA A 120 -17.88 12.87 2.96
CA ALA A 120 -17.80 13.38 1.60
C ALA A 120 -18.14 12.30 0.56
N SER A 121 -17.65 11.07 0.77
CA SER A 121 -17.93 9.94 -0.12
C SER A 121 -19.40 9.53 -0.09
N ALA A 122 -20.02 9.45 1.10
CA ALA A 122 -21.44 9.11 1.26
C ALA A 122 -22.36 10.14 0.59
N LYS A 123 -21.95 11.42 0.57
CA LYS A 123 -22.67 12.52 -0.10
C LYS A 123 -22.29 12.67 -1.58
N ASN A 124 -21.39 11.84 -2.11
CA ASN A 124 -20.88 11.90 -3.49
C ASN A 124 -20.41 13.31 -3.89
N VAL A 125 -19.65 13.99 -3.02
CA VAL A 125 -19.22 15.37 -3.24
C VAL A 125 -18.00 15.42 -4.17
N HIS A 126 -18.08 16.24 -5.20
CA HIS A 126 -16.99 16.55 -6.12
C HIS A 126 -16.46 17.96 -5.83
N PHE A 127 -15.23 18.06 -5.34
CA PHE A 127 -14.61 19.33 -4.94
C PHE A 127 -13.81 20.00 -6.05
N TYR A 128 -13.54 19.29 -7.14
CA TYR A 128 -12.61 19.73 -8.18
C TYR A 128 -13.22 19.64 -9.56
N GLU A 129 -12.76 20.54 -10.42
CA GLU A 129 -13.05 20.57 -11.84
C GLU A 129 -11.74 20.60 -12.62
N ALA A 130 -11.82 20.30 -13.92
CA ALA A 130 -10.70 20.45 -14.83
C ALA A 130 -10.31 21.92 -14.95
N GLY A 131 -9.02 22.21 -14.99
CA GLY A 131 -8.52 23.53 -15.29
C GLY A 131 -8.79 23.93 -16.74
N LYS A 132 -8.59 25.21 -17.07
CA LYS A 132 -8.70 25.70 -18.44
C LYS A 132 -7.75 24.93 -19.36
N PRO A 133 -8.20 24.45 -20.55
CA PRO A 133 -7.37 23.66 -21.44
C PRO A 133 -6.08 24.38 -21.82
N THR A 134 -4.95 23.71 -21.66
CA THR A 134 -3.63 24.22 -22.01
C THR A 134 -3.17 23.79 -23.40
N GLY A 135 -3.87 22.83 -24.03
CA GLY A 135 -3.46 22.19 -25.27
C GLY A 135 -2.30 21.19 -25.12
N LYS A 136 -1.84 20.94 -23.90
CA LYS A 136 -0.76 20.01 -23.58
C LYS A 136 -1.29 18.65 -23.16
N LYS A 137 -0.58 17.57 -23.60
CA LYS A 137 -0.94 16.17 -23.35
C LYS A 137 0.13 15.47 -22.53
N VAL A 138 -0.28 14.77 -21.47
CA VAL A 138 0.62 13.99 -20.62
C VAL A 138 0.18 12.53 -20.57
N ALA A 139 1.13 11.61 -20.76
CA ALA A 139 0.92 10.18 -20.54
C ALA A 139 1.38 9.81 -19.12
N VAL A 140 0.55 9.06 -18.42
CA VAL A 140 0.85 8.49 -17.10
C VAL A 140 0.83 6.97 -17.21
N ILE A 141 1.92 6.30 -16.84
CA ILE A 141 2.06 4.85 -16.92
C ILE A 141 1.94 4.26 -15.51
N GLY A 142 0.84 3.54 -15.26
CA GLY A 142 0.44 2.99 -13.99
C GLY A 142 -0.62 3.84 -13.28
N SER A 143 -1.68 3.19 -12.82
CA SER A 143 -2.81 3.79 -12.12
C SER A 143 -2.73 3.62 -10.59
N GLY A 144 -1.55 3.39 -10.01
CA GLY A 144 -1.33 3.42 -8.57
C GLY A 144 -1.47 4.84 -7.99
N PRO A 145 -1.36 5.01 -6.66
CA PRO A 145 -1.54 6.32 -6.01
C PRO A 145 -0.64 7.42 -6.58
N ALA A 146 0.62 7.13 -6.94
CA ALA A 146 1.52 8.10 -7.57
C ALA A 146 1.00 8.57 -8.93
N GLY A 147 0.64 7.63 -9.82
CA GLY A 147 0.15 7.93 -11.17
C GLY A 147 -1.16 8.70 -11.15
N LEU A 148 -2.13 8.24 -10.36
CA LEU A 148 -3.44 8.88 -10.27
C LEU A 148 -3.37 10.25 -9.60
N THR A 149 -2.49 10.45 -8.62
CA THR A 149 -2.26 11.78 -8.02
C THR A 149 -1.62 12.72 -9.04
N CYS A 150 -0.60 12.26 -9.77
CA CYS A 150 0.01 13.05 -10.83
C CYS A 150 -1.03 13.45 -11.88
N ALA A 151 -1.87 12.50 -12.32
CA ALA A 151 -2.94 12.74 -13.28
C ALA A 151 -3.96 13.76 -12.78
N HIS A 152 -4.41 13.64 -11.52
CA HIS A 152 -5.35 14.56 -10.89
C HIS A 152 -4.79 16.00 -10.85
N GLU A 153 -3.57 16.19 -10.37
CA GLU A 153 -2.96 17.51 -10.26
C GLU A 153 -2.73 18.17 -11.63
N LEU A 154 -2.31 17.38 -12.64
CA LEU A 154 -2.15 17.87 -14.02
C LEU A 154 -3.48 18.22 -14.68
N ARG A 155 -4.54 17.46 -14.42
CA ARG A 155 -5.87 17.76 -14.94
C ARG A 155 -6.46 19.01 -14.31
N LYS A 156 -6.25 19.24 -13.01
CA LYS A 156 -6.56 20.53 -12.35
C LYS A 156 -5.79 21.69 -12.96
N ALA A 157 -4.57 21.46 -13.43
CA ALA A 157 -3.78 22.48 -14.14
C ALA A 157 -4.23 22.74 -15.59
N GLY A 158 -5.18 21.95 -16.12
CA GLY A 158 -5.77 22.09 -17.45
C GLY A 158 -5.12 21.25 -18.55
N HIS A 159 -4.18 20.36 -18.23
CA HIS A 159 -3.57 19.46 -19.21
C HIS A 159 -4.51 18.31 -19.56
N GLU A 160 -4.42 17.79 -20.77
CA GLU A 160 -5.02 16.50 -21.16
C GLU A 160 -4.17 15.37 -20.58
N VAL A 161 -4.78 14.44 -19.85
CA VAL A 161 -4.06 13.36 -19.18
C VAL A 161 -4.68 12.02 -19.53
N VAL A 162 -3.83 11.10 -19.98
CA VAL A 162 -4.19 9.70 -20.25
C VAL A 162 -3.35 8.80 -19.33
N VAL A 163 -4.04 7.99 -18.54
CA VAL A 163 -3.42 6.99 -17.66
C VAL A 163 -3.51 5.62 -18.31
N PHE A 164 -2.38 4.93 -18.44
CA PHE A 164 -2.30 3.58 -18.99
C PHE A 164 -2.08 2.58 -17.87
N GLU A 165 -3.00 1.65 -17.74
CA GLU A 165 -2.98 0.61 -16.69
C GLU A 165 -2.91 -0.79 -17.32
N ALA A 166 -1.96 -1.59 -16.87
CA ALA A 166 -1.75 -2.94 -17.40
C ALA A 166 -2.84 -3.94 -16.99
N ARG A 167 -3.53 -3.70 -15.88
CA ARG A 167 -4.59 -4.55 -15.34
C ARG A 167 -5.97 -4.08 -15.81
N ASN A 168 -6.97 -4.92 -15.56
CA ASN A 168 -8.39 -4.62 -15.84
C ASN A 168 -9.06 -3.80 -14.73
N VAL A 169 -8.36 -3.48 -13.63
CA VAL A 169 -8.84 -2.69 -12.49
C VAL A 169 -7.80 -1.63 -12.14
N PRO A 170 -8.19 -0.36 -12.00
CA PRO A 170 -7.26 0.71 -11.65
C PRO A 170 -6.98 0.77 -10.14
N GLY A 171 -5.93 1.51 -9.75
CA GLY A 171 -5.60 1.80 -8.36
C GLY A 171 -4.34 1.09 -7.85
N GLY A 172 -3.74 0.21 -8.64
CA GLY A 172 -2.52 -0.50 -8.25
C GLY A 172 -2.67 -1.28 -6.93
N LEU A 173 -1.67 -1.23 -6.06
CA LEU A 173 -1.72 -1.94 -4.76
C LEU A 173 -2.75 -1.34 -3.80
N ASN A 174 -3.13 -0.07 -3.94
CA ASN A 174 -4.18 0.54 -3.13
C ASN A 174 -5.54 -0.17 -3.30
N THR A 175 -5.82 -0.66 -4.51
CA THR A 175 -7.06 -1.39 -4.80
C THR A 175 -6.90 -2.90 -4.66
N LEU A 176 -5.73 -3.46 -4.97
CA LEU A 176 -5.57 -4.90 -5.20
C LEU A 176 -4.53 -5.58 -4.30
N GLY A 177 -3.78 -4.82 -3.51
CA GLY A 177 -2.66 -5.36 -2.73
C GLY A 177 -2.74 -5.12 -1.22
N ILE A 178 -3.40 -4.06 -0.78
CA ILE A 178 -3.68 -3.81 0.64
C ILE A 178 -4.84 -4.72 1.07
N ALA A 179 -4.75 -5.31 2.26
CA ALA A 179 -5.77 -6.24 2.73
C ALA A 179 -7.19 -5.64 2.70
N ALA A 180 -8.18 -6.42 2.24
CA ALA A 180 -9.56 -5.97 2.01
C ALA A 180 -10.26 -5.49 3.29
N TYR A 181 -9.82 -5.92 4.47
CA TYR A 181 -10.33 -5.43 5.75
C TYR A 181 -9.85 -4.02 6.12
N LYS A 182 -8.77 -3.53 5.49
CA LYS A 182 -8.29 -2.15 5.61
C LYS A 182 -8.96 -1.26 4.58
N ILE A 183 -8.83 -1.62 3.30
CA ILE A 183 -9.40 -0.87 2.18
C ILE A 183 -10.21 -1.82 1.30
N SER A 184 -11.53 -1.66 1.30
CA SER A 184 -12.37 -2.42 0.39
C SER A 184 -12.19 -1.93 -1.07
N THR A 185 -12.36 -2.84 -2.02
CA THR A 185 -12.31 -2.51 -3.46
C THR A 185 -13.29 -1.40 -3.81
N ALA A 186 -14.52 -1.47 -3.30
CA ALA A 186 -15.55 -0.46 -3.54
C ALA A 186 -15.11 0.93 -3.07
N PHE A 187 -14.47 1.02 -1.88
CA PHE A 187 -13.96 2.29 -1.36
C PHE A 187 -12.82 2.83 -2.23
N SER A 188 -11.81 2.03 -2.55
CA SER A 188 -10.70 2.45 -3.41
C SER A 188 -11.19 2.93 -4.78
N LEU A 189 -12.12 2.21 -5.40
CA LEU A 189 -12.69 2.62 -6.67
C LEU A 189 -13.50 3.92 -6.56
N SER A 190 -14.16 4.19 -5.44
CA SER A 190 -14.86 5.48 -5.24
C SER A 190 -13.92 6.68 -5.21
N GLU A 191 -12.70 6.53 -4.68
CA GLU A 191 -11.69 7.58 -4.74
C GLU A 191 -11.19 7.79 -6.19
N ILE A 192 -11.05 6.71 -6.95
CA ILE A 192 -10.64 6.78 -8.36
C ILE A 192 -11.72 7.43 -9.23
N GLU A 193 -13.01 7.15 -8.99
CA GLU A 193 -14.11 7.81 -9.70
C GLU A 193 -14.09 9.34 -9.47
N ARG A 194 -13.68 9.81 -8.28
CA ARG A 194 -13.47 11.24 -8.01
C ARG A 194 -12.39 11.83 -8.91
N ILE A 195 -11.32 11.07 -9.19
CA ILE A 195 -10.24 11.50 -10.09
C ILE A 195 -10.72 11.47 -11.56
N LYS A 196 -11.49 10.47 -11.96
CA LYS A 196 -12.08 10.38 -13.30
C LYS A 196 -13.07 11.51 -13.57
N HIS A 197 -13.81 11.93 -12.56
CA HIS A 197 -14.82 12.99 -12.68
C HIS A 197 -14.26 14.30 -13.27
N ILE A 198 -13.02 14.66 -12.98
CA ILE A 198 -12.39 15.85 -13.56
C ILE A 198 -11.84 15.63 -14.99
N GLY A 199 -12.15 14.49 -15.62
CA GLY A 199 -11.81 14.20 -17.00
C GLY A 199 -10.42 13.58 -17.19
N VAL A 200 -9.92 12.79 -16.23
CA VAL A 200 -8.76 11.92 -16.44
C VAL A 200 -9.21 10.69 -17.23
N ASP A 201 -8.57 10.42 -18.37
CA ASP A 201 -8.82 9.22 -19.20
C ASP A 201 -7.97 8.05 -18.67
N ILE A 202 -8.60 6.98 -18.18
CA ILE A 202 -7.92 5.79 -17.69
C ILE A 202 -8.16 4.62 -18.63
N ARG A 203 -7.10 4.15 -19.27
CA ARG A 203 -7.11 3.05 -20.24
C ARG A 203 -6.60 1.77 -19.59
N LEU A 204 -7.51 0.87 -19.30
CA LEU A 204 -7.22 -0.43 -18.70
C LEU A 204 -6.73 -1.44 -19.74
N ASN A 205 -6.10 -2.54 -19.26
CA ASN A 205 -5.53 -3.61 -20.10
C ASN A 205 -4.49 -3.10 -21.12
N GLN A 206 -3.80 -2.02 -20.78
CA GLN A 206 -2.76 -1.38 -21.60
C GLN A 206 -1.39 -1.54 -20.92
N ARG A 207 -0.74 -2.66 -21.18
CA ARG A 207 0.64 -2.88 -20.71
C ARG A 207 1.60 -2.13 -21.65
N ILE A 208 2.32 -1.17 -21.09
CA ILE A 208 3.27 -0.33 -21.81
C ILE A 208 4.66 -0.98 -21.78
N SER A 209 5.23 -1.21 -22.96
CA SER A 209 6.60 -1.71 -23.12
C SER A 209 7.64 -0.57 -23.11
N PRO A 210 8.94 -0.85 -22.94
CA PRO A 210 9.98 0.16 -23.07
C PRO A 210 9.96 0.91 -24.43
N ALA A 211 9.68 0.19 -25.53
CA ALA A 211 9.54 0.79 -26.86
C ALA A 211 8.35 1.75 -26.93
N ASP A 212 7.23 1.41 -26.26
CA ASP A 212 6.09 2.32 -26.16
C ASP A 212 6.43 3.58 -25.38
N VAL A 213 7.19 3.49 -24.29
CA VAL A 213 7.65 4.67 -23.52
C VAL A 213 8.45 5.60 -24.44
N VAL A 214 9.39 5.07 -25.21
CA VAL A 214 10.21 5.86 -26.16
C VAL A 214 9.33 6.54 -27.19
N ARG A 215 8.33 5.85 -27.75
CA ARG A 215 7.36 6.43 -28.69
C ARG A 215 6.52 7.53 -28.00
N MET A 216 6.03 7.29 -26.79
CA MET A 216 5.24 8.26 -26.03
C MET A 216 5.99 9.56 -25.75
N LEU A 217 7.33 9.54 -25.58
CA LEU A 217 8.15 10.75 -25.43
C LEU A 217 8.13 11.65 -26.68
N THR A 218 7.73 11.13 -27.85
CA THR A 218 7.53 11.90 -29.06
C THR A 218 6.09 12.34 -29.28
N GLU A 219 5.12 11.56 -28.80
CA GLU A 219 3.68 11.77 -28.99
C GLU A 219 3.04 12.66 -27.89
N TYR A 220 3.64 12.68 -26.70
CA TYR A 220 3.17 13.45 -25.55
C TYR A 220 4.15 14.56 -25.18
N ASP A 221 3.65 15.61 -24.56
CA ASP A 221 4.49 16.71 -24.06
C ASP A 221 5.32 16.31 -22.83
N ALA A 222 4.83 15.35 -22.03
CA ALA A 222 5.57 14.71 -20.94
C ALA A 222 5.03 13.29 -20.66
N VAL A 223 5.85 12.45 -20.02
CA VAL A 223 5.51 11.09 -19.61
C VAL A 223 5.86 10.91 -18.13
N PHE A 224 4.96 10.31 -17.36
CA PHE A 224 5.18 9.95 -15.95
C PHE A 224 5.21 8.43 -15.77
N LEU A 225 6.24 7.91 -15.11
CA LEU A 225 6.38 6.50 -14.72
C LEU A 225 5.91 6.31 -13.26
N GLY A 226 4.72 5.78 -13.07
CA GLY A 226 4.15 5.37 -11.77
C GLY A 226 3.95 3.85 -11.73
N ILE A 227 4.93 3.08 -12.22
CA ILE A 227 4.81 1.65 -12.51
C ILE A 227 4.88 0.73 -11.27
N GLY A 228 5.24 1.29 -10.10
CA GLY A 228 5.39 0.52 -8.87
C GLY A 228 6.51 -0.53 -8.93
N LEU A 229 6.26 -1.70 -8.33
CA LEU A 229 7.16 -2.86 -8.29
C LEU A 229 6.54 -4.07 -8.99
N GLY A 230 7.33 -5.13 -9.13
CA GLY A 230 6.96 -6.38 -9.79
C GLY A 230 6.47 -7.48 -8.85
N ALA A 231 6.86 -8.72 -9.14
CA ALA A 231 6.52 -9.92 -8.38
C ALA A 231 7.19 -9.95 -7.00
N THR A 232 6.75 -10.87 -6.14
CA THR A 232 7.40 -11.12 -4.85
C THR A 232 8.78 -11.75 -5.06
N LEU A 233 9.76 -11.32 -4.28
CA LEU A 233 11.09 -11.89 -4.26
C LEU A 233 11.04 -13.43 -4.03
N PRO A 234 11.85 -14.23 -4.75
CA PRO A 234 11.89 -15.66 -4.54
C PRO A 234 12.51 -16.03 -3.19
N LEU A 235 12.10 -17.18 -2.64
CA LEU A 235 12.74 -17.77 -1.46
C LEU A 235 14.10 -18.38 -1.80
N GLY A 236 14.25 -18.91 -3.03
CA GLY A 236 15.46 -19.60 -3.48
C GLY A 236 15.68 -20.95 -2.78
N ILE A 237 14.62 -21.65 -2.38
CA ILE A 237 14.67 -22.92 -1.66
C ILE A 237 14.01 -24.05 -2.46
N GLU A 238 14.36 -25.29 -2.15
CA GLU A 238 13.72 -26.48 -2.70
C GLU A 238 12.22 -26.50 -2.36
N GLY A 239 11.40 -26.87 -3.34
CA GLY A 239 9.94 -26.95 -3.18
C GLY A 239 9.19 -25.62 -3.28
N GLU A 240 9.87 -24.51 -3.61
CA GLU A 240 9.21 -23.20 -3.78
C GLU A 240 8.12 -23.18 -4.87
N SER A 241 8.23 -24.04 -5.86
CA SER A 241 7.27 -24.17 -6.98
C SER A 241 6.13 -25.17 -6.74
N LEU A 242 6.06 -25.81 -5.57
CA LEU A 242 5.02 -26.76 -5.23
C LEU A 242 3.63 -26.12 -5.20
N ARG A 243 2.62 -26.91 -5.58
CA ARG A 243 1.21 -26.50 -5.39
C ARG A 243 0.97 -26.18 -3.91
N GLY A 244 0.36 -25.03 -3.62
CA GLY A 244 0.15 -24.56 -2.25
C GLY A 244 1.18 -23.54 -1.78
N VAL A 245 2.29 -23.34 -2.52
CA VAL A 245 3.15 -22.18 -2.33
C VAL A 245 2.60 -21.03 -3.18
N ARG A 246 2.45 -19.85 -2.59
CA ARG A 246 1.87 -18.68 -3.26
C ARG A 246 2.63 -17.40 -2.89
N GLU A 247 2.55 -16.42 -3.74
CA GLU A 247 2.97 -15.05 -3.44
C GLU A 247 1.92 -14.32 -2.63
N ALA A 248 2.34 -13.38 -1.78
CA ALA A 248 1.45 -12.60 -0.93
C ALA A 248 0.36 -11.87 -1.74
N LEU A 249 0.76 -11.19 -2.82
CA LEU A 249 -0.18 -10.46 -3.67
C LEU A 249 -1.13 -11.39 -4.44
N GLU A 250 -0.67 -12.56 -4.87
CA GLU A 250 -1.53 -13.59 -5.49
C GLU A 250 -2.58 -14.14 -4.51
N PHE A 251 -2.27 -14.14 -3.23
CA PHE A 251 -3.22 -14.54 -2.20
C PHE A 251 -4.22 -13.43 -1.85
N ILE A 252 -3.77 -12.17 -1.79
CA ILE A 252 -4.64 -11.02 -1.46
C ILE A 252 -5.54 -10.65 -2.65
N PHE A 253 -5.05 -10.67 -3.88
CA PHE A 253 -5.77 -10.23 -5.08
C PHE A 253 -7.18 -10.85 -5.23
N PRO A 254 -7.41 -12.17 -5.01
CA PRO A 254 -8.75 -12.75 -5.04
C PRO A 254 -9.72 -12.14 -4.05
N THR A 255 -9.27 -11.67 -2.88
CA THR A 255 -10.17 -11.05 -1.88
C THR A 255 -10.75 -9.70 -2.35
N HIS A 256 -10.19 -9.13 -3.42
CA HIS A 256 -10.65 -7.89 -4.05
C HIS A 256 -11.46 -8.12 -5.33
N THR A 257 -11.30 -9.29 -5.96
CA THR A 257 -11.82 -9.53 -7.32
C THR A 257 -12.83 -10.65 -7.40
N LYS A 258 -13.03 -11.39 -6.30
CA LYS A 258 -13.99 -12.51 -6.20
C LYS A 258 -14.77 -12.39 -4.90
N PRO A 259 -15.96 -13.03 -4.81
CA PRO A 259 -16.61 -13.24 -3.52
C PRO A 259 -15.66 -13.97 -2.55
N PHE A 260 -15.65 -13.58 -1.28
CA PHE A 260 -14.81 -14.24 -0.27
C PHE A 260 -15.00 -15.76 -0.20
N THR A 261 -16.23 -16.24 -0.49
CA THR A 261 -16.54 -17.67 -0.54
C THR A 261 -15.78 -18.43 -1.62
N GLU A 262 -15.28 -17.76 -2.67
CA GLU A 262 -14.50 -18.34 -3.75
C GLU A 262 -12.98 -18.24 -3.51
N CYS A 263 -12.56 -17.53 -2.48
CA CYS A 263 -11.13 -17.40 -2.12
C CYS A 263 -10.61 -18.73 -1.55
N GLU A 264 -9.49 -19.19 -2.07
CA GLU A 264 -8.82 -20.39 -1.58
C GLU A 264 -7.99 -20.07 -0.33
N VAL A 265 -8.10 -20.93 0.70
CA VAL A 265 -7.31 -20.83 1.92
C VAL A 265 -6.98 -22.22 2.48
N GLY A 266 -5.74 -22.40 2.94
CA GLY A 266 -5.30 -23.60 3.65
C GLY A 266 -5.93 -23.71 5.04
N ARG A 267 -5.79 -24.89 5.66
CA ARG A 267 -6.08 -25.07 7.10
C ARG A 267 -4.88 -24.68 7.95
N GLN A 268 -3.69 -25.09 7.48
CA GLN A 268 -2.39 -24.84 8.12
C GLN A 268 -1.60 -23.90 7.22
N VAL A 269 -1.61 -22.61 7.52
CA VAL A 269 -0.97 -21.59 6.70
C VAL A 269 0.33 -21.13 7.35
N VAL A 270 1.42 -21.19 6.62
CA VAL A 270 2.71 -20.61 7.02
C VAL A 270 3.00 -19.42 6.13
N VAL A 271 3.17 -18.24 6.72
CA VAL A 271 3.57 -17.00 6.03
C VAL A 271 5.05 -16.76 6.30
N ILE A 272 5.86 -16.65 5.25
CA ILE A 272 7.30 -16.41 5.36
C ILE A 272 7.57 -14.92 5.09
N GLY A 273 7.99 -14.21 6.13
CA GLY A 273 8.26 -12.77 6.11
C GLY A 273 7.91 -12.11 7.44
N GLY A 274 8.24 -10.83 7.61
CA GLY A 274 8.00 -10.11 8.86
C GLY A 274 7.52 -8.66 8.66
N GLY A 275 7.24 -8.23 7.43
CA GLY A 275 6.71 -6.89 7.13
C GLY A 275 5.19 -6.82 7.19
N ASN A 276 4.63 -5.62 7.00
CA ASN A 276 3.18 -5.37 6.99
C ASN A 276 2.43 -6.29 6.03
N THR A 277 3.00 -6.58 4.85
CA THR A 277 2.41 -7.53 3.89
C THR A 277 2.27 -8.94 4.50
N ALA A 278 3.22 -9.39 5.32
CA ALA A 278 3.11 -10.69 5.99
C ALA A 278 1.96 -10.70 7.01
N VAL A 279 1.79 -9.61 7.75
CA VAL A 279 0.67 -9.43 8.68
C VAL A 279 -0.66 -9.39 7.92
N ASP A 280 -0.75 -8.62 6.83
CA ASP A 280 -1.95 -8.51 6.00
C ASP A 280 -2.41 -9.87 5.46
N VAL A 281 -1.47 -10.65 4.93
CA VAL A 281 -1.74 -11.99 4.40
C VAL A 281 -2.16 -12.96 5.50
N ALA A 282 -1.48 -12.96 6.64
CA ALA A 282 -1.78 -13.83 7.76
C ALA A 282 -3.17 -13.53 8.35
N THR A 283 -3.48 -12.25 8.55
CA THR A 283 -4.79 -11.79 9.01
C THR A 283 -5.89 -12.16 8.02
N ALA A 284 -5.66 -11.94 6.72
CA ALA A 284 -6.61 -12.35 5.68
C ALA A 284 -6.83 -13.87 5.67
N ALA A 285 -5.78 -14.68 5.87
CA ALA A 285 -5.89 -16.13 5.94
C ALA A 285 -6.74 -16.59 7.14
N VAL A 286 -6.54 -16.02 8.33
CA VAL A 286 -7.40 -16.27 9.50
C VAL A 286 -8.84 -15.91 9.18
N ARG A 287 -9.08 -14.74 8.62
CA ARG A 287 -10.43 -14.23 8.31
C ARG A 287 -11.15 -15.05 7.24
N LEU A 288 -10.42 -15.61 6.28
CA LEU A 288 -10.94 -16.57 5.30
C LEU A 288 -11.20 -17.98 5.89
N GLY A 289 -10.72 -18.25 7.12
CA GLY A 289 -11.02 -19.49 7.82
C GLY A 289 -9.87 -20.49 7.90
N ALA A 290 -8.63 -20.06 7.81
CA ALA A 290 -7.50 -20.88 8.22
C ALA A 290 -7.64 -21.26 9.71
N GLU A 291 -7.34 -22.51 10.05
CA GLU A 291 -7.42 -23.02 11.42
C GLU A 291 -6.19 -22.64 12.26
N HIS A 292 -5.03 -22.66 11.59
CA HIS A 292 -3.76 -22.26 12.18
C HIS A 292 -2.97 -21.43 11.18
N VAL A 293 -2.55 -20.25 11.62
CA VAL A 293 -1.70 -19.36 10.84
C VAL A 293 -0.44 -19.03 11.64
N THR A 294 0.71 -19.21 11.01
CA THR A 294 2.01 -18.91 11.63
C THR A 294 2.81 -18.00 10.70
N ILE A 295 3.27 -16.87 11.21
CA ILE A 295 4.26 -16.02 10.57
C ILE A 295 5.64 -16.53 10.99
N ALA A 296 6.45 -16.97 10.02
CA ALA A 296 7.84 -17.37 10.24
C ALA A 296 8.78 -16.25 9.79
N TYR A 297 9.54 -15.70 10.72
CA TYR A 297 10.46 -14.61 10.47
C TYR A 297 11.89 -14.99 10.84
N ARG A 298 12.83 -14.68 9.95
CA ARG A 298 14.24 -15.10 10.11
C ARG A 298 15.04 -14.35 11.17
N ARG A 299 14.48 -13.28 11.77
CA ARG A 299 15.06 -12.52 12.88
C ARG A 299 14.20 -12.64 14.13
N GLY A 300 14.65 -12.05 15.23
CA GLY A 300 13.86 -11.92 16.45
C GLY A 300 12.73 -10.89 16.35
N GLU A 301 11.87 -10.88 17.35
CA GLU A 301 10.71 -9.99 17.47
C GLU A 301 11.11 -8.51 17.39
N GLU A 302 12.20 -8.14 18.04
CA GLU A 302 12.73 -6.78 18.11
C GLU A 302 13.21 -6.22 16.75
N ALA A 303 13.45 -7.12 15.77
CA ALA A 303 13.88 -6.78 14.43
C ALA A 303 12.74 -6.89 13.39
N MET A 304 11.51 -7.12 13.83
CA MET A 304 10.35 -7.19 12.95
C MET A 304 10.06 -5.82 12.33
N PRO A 305 10.00 -5.70 10.98
CA PRO A 305 9.77 -4.42 10.33
C PRO A 305 8.29 -4.02 10.26
N ALA A 306 7.34 -4.91 10.58
CA ALA A 306 5.93 -4.55 10.65
C ALA A 306 5.68 -3.55 11.80
N PHE A 307 4.71 -2.66 11.60
CA PHE A 307 4.33 -1.68 12.61
C PHE A 307 3.72 -2.35 13.85
N ALA A 308 3.91 -1.73 15.01
CA ALA A 308 3.48 -2.30 16.29
C ALA A 308 1.98 -2.61 16.32
N TYR A 309 1.13 -1.71 15.82
CA TYR A 309 -0.32 -1.93 15.77
C TYR A 309 -0.71 -3.11 14.86
N GLU A 310 0.02 -3.33 13.76
CA GLU A 310 -0.18 -4.47 12.86
C GLU A 310 0.17 -5.79 13.57
N TYR A 311 1.28 -5.78 14.28
CA TYR A 311 1.70 -6.94 15.08
C TYR A 311 0.67 -7.27 16.16
N GLU A 312 0.18 -6.29 16.90
CA GLU A 312 -0.86 -6.50 17.93
C GLU A 312 -2.19 -6.97 17.32
N LEU A 313 -2.59 -6.45 16.15
CA LEU A 313 -3.75 -6.95 15.43
C LEU A 313 -3.59 -8.42 15.07
N ALA A 314 -2.43 -8.81 14.52
CA ALA A 314 -2.15 -10.20 14.18
C ALA A 314 -2.23 -11.11 15.41
N ARG A 315 -1.68 -10.68 16.56
CA ARG A 315 -1.77 -11.42 17.81
C ARG A 315 -3.21 -11.58 18.30
N SER A 316 -4.00 -10.51 18.21
CA SER A 316 -5.40 -10.53 18.61
C SER A 316 -6.26 -11.44 17.74
N ASP A 317 -5.91 -11.60 16.46
CA ASP A 317 -6.52 -12.54 15.51
C ASP A 317 -6.03 -14.00 15.72
N GLY A 318 -5.15 -14.26 16.71
CA GLY A 318 -4.66 -15.59 17.07
C GLY A 318 -3.52 -16.12 16.19
N ILE A 319 -2.85 -15.24 15.44
CA ILE A 319 -1.69 -15.62 14.62
C ILE A 319 -0.50 -15.95 15.53
N ARG A 320 0.19 -17.03 15.21
CA ARG A 320 1.42 -17.46 15.88
C ARG A 320 2.64 -16.87 15.20
N PHE A 321 3.71 -16.67 15.96
CA PHE A 321 4.98 -16.18 15.43
C PHE A 321 6.09 -17.19 15.75
N GLU A 322 6.86 -17.53 14.72
CA GLU A 322 8.10 -18.30 14.82
C GLU A 322 9.27 -17.37 14.48
N TRP A 323 9.96 -16.96 15.51
CA TRP A 323 11.11 -16.08 15.44
C TRP A 323 12.40 -16.84 15.15
N ASN A 324 13.37 -16.16 14.52
CA ASN A 324 14.66 -16.75 14.15
C ASN A 324 14.48 -18.01 13.30
N ALA A 325 13.51 -18.02 12.39
CA ALA A 325 13.11 -19.14 11.56
C ALA A 325 13.45 -18.86 10.10
N GLN A 326 14.55 -19.44 9.62
CA GLN A 326 14.93 -19.39 8.20
C GLN A 326 14.39 -20.61 7.48
N PRO A 327 13.57 -20.46 6.43
CA PRO A 327 13.09 -21.59 5.66
C PRO A 327 14.26 -22.26 4.91
N LEU A 328 14.26 -23.59 4.88
CA LEU A 328 15.24 -24.39 4.18
C LEU A 328 14.65 -25.07 2.94
N ARG A 329 13.45 -25.63 3.06
CA ARG A 329 12.71 -26.26 1.95
C ARG A 329 11.24 -26.42 2.26
N VAL A 330 10.43 -26.51 1.23
CA VAL A 330 9.03 -26.94 1.31
C VAL A 330 8.94 -28.39 0.88
N ILE A 331 8.29 -29.23 1.69
CA ILE A 331 8.18 -30.67 1.47
C ILE A 331 6.77 -30.98 0.99
N ALA A 332 6.69 -31.74 -0.12
CA ALA A 332 5.43 -32.16 -0.70
C ALA A 332 4.81 -33.36 0.03
N ASP A 333 3.50 -33.47 -0.04
CA ASP A 333 2.80 -34.74 0.19
C ASP A 333 2.93 -35.68 -1.02
N GLY A 334 2.33 -36.88 -0.92
CA GLY A 334 2.32 -37.85 -2.01
C GLY A 334 1.61 -37.38 -3.31
N SER A 335 0.92 -36.23 -3.30
CA SER A 335 0.24 -35.63 -4.47
C SER A 335 1.01 -34.47 -5.09
N GLY A 336 2.20 -34.14 -4.60
CA GLY A 336 3.02 -33.00 -5.04
C GLY A 336 2.49 -31.65 -4.57
N LYS A 337 1.75 -31.60 -3.46
CA LYS A 337 1.28 -30.38 -2.81
C LYS A 337 2.09 -30.13 -1.54
N ALA A 338 2.33 -28.86 -1.20
CA ALA A 338 2.98 -28.46 0.05
C ALA A 338 2.25 -29.08 1.26
N ALA A 339 3.01 -29.68 2.16
CA ALA A 339 2.52 -30.32 3.37
C ALA A 339 3.30 -29.93 4.62
N LEU A 340 4.59 -29.66 4.46
CA LEU A 340 5.49 -29.29 5.54
C LEU A 340 6.47 -28.22 5.06
N VAL A 341 6.96 -27.39 5.98
CA VAL A 341 8.10 -26.50 5.75
C VAL A 341 9.17 -26.81 6.79
N GLU A 342 10.39 -27.06 6.34
CA GLU A 342 11.55 -27.21 7.20
C GLU A 342 12.25 -25.88 7.39
N PHE A 343 12.58 -25.57 8.62
CA PHE A 343 13.31 -24.37 9.04
C PHE A 343 14.55 -24.72 9.84
N ALA A 344 15.52 -23.79 9.87
CA ALA A 344 16.57 -23.76 10.88
C ALA A 344 16.43 -22.51 11.75
N ARG A 345 16.83 -22.60 13.01
CA ARG A 345 16.99 -21.41 13.86
C ARG A 345 18.18 -20.61 13.37
N THR A 346 18.08 -19.29 13.47
CA THR A 346 19.15 -18.37 13.08
C THR A 346 19.67 -17.58 14.27
N GLN A 347 20.90 -17.14 14.15
CA GLN A 347 21.50 -16.15 15.04
C GLN A 347 22.26 -15.11 14.23
N PRO A 348 22.45 -13.87 14.74
CA PRO A 348 23.35 -12.91 14.11
C PRO A 348 24.79 -13.43 14.05
N ALA A 349 25.47 -13.24 12.94
CA ALA A 349 26.90 -13.53 12.83
C ALA A 349 27.75 -12.63 13.74
N ASP A 350 27.28 -11.40 13.94
CA ASP A 350 27.80 -10.44 14.91
C ASP A 350 26.64 -9.91 15.80
N PRO A 351 26.56 -10.38 17.05
CA PRO A 351 25.50 -9.96 17.99
C PRO A 351 25.51 -8.46 18.31
N SER A 352 26.62 -7.78 18.10
CA SER A 352 26.75 -6.32 18.36
C SER A 352 26.14 -5.44 17.25
N SER A 353 25.89 -6.01 16.05
CA SER A 353 25.38 -5.29 14.90
C SER A 353 23.95 -5.67 14.57
N ARG A 354 23.03 -4.67 14.61
CA ARG A 354 21.61 -4.87 14.21
C ARG A 354 21.44 -5.31 12.75
N ASN A 355 22.39 -4.97 11.88
CA ASN A 355 22.38 -5.32 10.45
C ASN A 355 23.24 -6.53 10.12
N SER A 356 23.67 -7.30 11.12
CA SER A 356 24.49 -8.51 10.93
C SER A 356 23.81 -9.51 10.00
N SER A 357 24.61 -10.19 9.19
CA SER A 357 24.17 -11.35 8.45
C SER A 357 23.70 -12.45 9.41
N LEU A 358 22.75 -13.26 8.97
CA LEU A 358 22.22 -14.36 9.78
C LEU A 358 22.95 -15.65 9.44
N GLN A 359 23.20 -16.45 10.47
CA GLN A 359 23.79 -17.78 10.34
C GLN A 359 22.81 -18.82 10.89
N PRO A 360 22.53 -19.91 10.17
CA PRO A 360 21.77 -21.04 10.71
C PRO A 360 22.53 -21.69 11.88
N ILE A 361 21.81 -22.04 12.92
CA ILE A 361 22.34 -22.81 14.05
C ILE A 361 22.34 -24.29 13.67
N SER A 362 23.50 -24.94 13.71
CA SER A 362 23.64 -26.36 13.37
C SER A 362 22.77 -27.23 14.29
N GLY A 363 22.05 -28.20 13.68
CA GLY A 363 21.21 -29.15 14.43
C GLY A 363 19.91 -28.54 15.00
N SER A 364 19.55 -27.31 14.65
CA SER A 364 18.36 -26.62 15.15
C SER A 364 17.15 -26.75 14.23
N ASN A 365 17.20 -27.67 13.26
CA ASN A 365 16.12 -27.84 12.29
C ASN A 365 14.80 -28.24 12.98
N PHE A 366 13.72 -27.68 12.48
CA PHE A 366 12.36 -28.02 12.92
C PHE A 366 11.39 -27.93 11.75
N ILE A 367 10.22 -28.51 11.92
CA ILE A 367 9.22 -28.63 10.84
C ILE A 367 7.90 -28.03 11.31
N LEU A 368 7.27 -27.23 10.42
CA LEU A 368 5.91 -26.77 10.57
C LEU A 368 5.02 -27.47 9.53
N LYS A 369 3.81 -27.87 9.94
CA LYS A 369 2.77 -28.32 9.00
C LYS A 369 2.23 -27.13 8.21
N ALA A 370 2.13 -27.28 6.89
CA ALA A 370 1.65 -26.21 6.02
C ALA A 370 1.04 -26.78 4.75
N ASP A 371 -0.27 -26.77 4.65
CA ASP A 371 -0.96 -27.08 3.39
C ASP A 371 -1.07 -25.84 2.46
N MET A 372 -0.68 -24.66 2.96
CA MET A 372 -0.44 -23.43 2.20
C MET A 372 0.78 -22.68 2.77
N VAL A 373 1.69 -22.29 1.90
CA VAL A 373 2.85 -21.46 2.23
C VAL A 373 2.74 -20.15 1.45
N ILE A 374 2.87 -19.00 2.13
CA ILE A 374 2.74 -17.70 1.48
C ILE A 374 4.03 -16.92 1.64
N LYS A 375 4.63 -16.52 0.52
CA LYS A 375 5.85 -15.71 0.48
C LYS A 375 5.50 -14.23 0.62
N ALA A 376 6.01 -13.57 1.67
CA ALA A 376 5.82 -12.14 1.92
C ALA A 376 7.18 -11.44 2.14
N LEU A 377 8.07 -11.54 1.13
CA LEU A 377 9.47 -11.11 1.20
C LEU A 377 9.75 -9.73 0.59
N GLY A 378 8.70 -8.98 0.22
CA GLY A 378 8.81 -7.77 -0.57
C GLY A 378 8.75 -8.06 -2.07
N GLN A 379 8.87 -7.02 -2.88
CA GLN A 379 8.68 -7.09 -4.33
C GLN A 379 9.97 -6.77 -5.08
N GLU A 380 10.12 -7.37 -6.26
CA GLU A 380 11.22 -7.08 -7.17
C GLU A 380 10.99 -5.75 -7.91
N PRO A 381 12.01 -4.92 -8.08
CA PRO A 381 11.96 -3.80 -9.03
C PRO A 381 11.76 -4.32 -10.46
N LEU A 382 11.06 -3.57 -11.30
CA LEU A 382 10.87 -3.87 -12.73
C LEU A 382 12.13 -3.53 -13.53
N ILE A 383 13.28 -4.09 -13.13
CA ILE A 383 14.60 -3.66 -13.55
C ILE A 383 14.85 -3.86 -15.06
N GLU A 384 14.34 -4.95 -15.63
CA GLU A 384 14.50 -5.24 -17.05
C GLU A 384 13.77 -4.20 -17.93
N MET A 385 12.57 -3.79 -17.51
CA MET A 385 11.84 -2.72 -18.17
C MET A 385 12.59 -1.39 -18.06
N LEU A 386 13.10 -1.08 -16.88
CA LEU A 386 13.79 0.20 -16.63
C LEU A 386 15.12 0.30 -17.36
N LYS A 387 15.94 -0.76 -17.37
CA LYS A 387 17.22 -0.82 -18.08
C LYS A 387 17.08 -0.71 -19.60
N ALA A 388 15.94 -1.12 -20.14
CA ALA A 388 15.65 -1.03 -21.57
C ALA A 388 15.28 0.39 -22.03
N LEU A 389 15.14 1.38 -21.12
CA LEU A 389 14.89 2.79 -21.45
C LEU A 389 16.22 3.53 -21.67
N PRO A 390 16.51 4.00 -22.91
CA PRO A 390 17.78 4.64 -23.21
C PRO A 390 18.04 5.88 -22.37
N GLY A 391 19.21 5.97 -21.74
CA GLY A 391 19.64 7.11 -20.96
C GLY A 391 19.02 7.23 -19.57
N LEU A 392 18.16 6.30 -19.15
CA LEU A 392 17.58 6.32 -17.81
C LEU A 392 18.62 5.91 -16.76
N LYS A 393 18.89 6.78 -15.79
CA LYS A 393 19.75 6.46 -14.64
C LYS A 393 19.00 5.61 -13.62
N ILE A 394 19.64 4.52 -13.21
CA ILE A 394 19.14 3.60 -12.20
C ILE A 394 20.24 3.39 -11.17
N GLU A 395 19.93 3.59 -9.90
CA GLU A 395 20.82 3.33 -8.78
C GLU A 395 20.09 2.45 -7.76
N ARG A 396 20.77 1.43 -7.21
CA ARG A 396 20.19 0.49 -6.24
C ARG A 396 18.85 -0.12 -6.71
N ASN A 397 18.73 -0.39 -8.01
CA ASN A 397 17.51 -0.89 -8.66
C ASN A 397 16.30 0.08 -8.63
N GLN A 398 16.53 1.36 -8.42
CA GLN A 398 15.52 2.43 -8.38
C GLN A 398 15.81 3.47 -9.46
N VAL A 399 14.77 4.08 -10.00
CA VAL A 399 14.91 5.21 -10.94
C VAL A 399 15.42 6.43 -10.17
N VAL A 400 16.50 7.04 -10.67
CA VAL A 400 17.02 8.29 -10.11
C VAL A 400 16.19 9.46 -10.60
N THR A 401 15.68 10.25 -9.66
CA THR A 401 14.87 11.44 -9.94
C THR A 401 15.41 12.66 -9.20
N ASP A 402 15.12 13.83 -9.75
CA ASP A 402 15.26 15.08 -9.02
C ASP A 402 14.19 15.18 -7.93
N GLY A 403 14.57 15.41 -6.71
CA GLY A 403 13.68 15.39 -5.54
C GLY A 403 12.63 16.51 -5.50
N GLU A 404 12.84 17.61 -6.24
CA GLU A 404 11.92 18.76 -6.26
C GLU A 404 10.90 18.68 -7.42
N THR A 405 11.26 17.97 -8.48
CA THR A 405 10.50 17.96 -9.73
C THR A 405 10.05 16.57 -10.18
N GLY A 406 10.64 15.50 -9.63
CA GLY A 406 10.42 14.13 -10.10
C GLY A 406 10.99 13.84 -11.49
N ALA A 407 11.77 14.77 -12.08
CA ALA A 407 12.39 14.61 -13.39
C ALA A 407 13.45 13.51 -13.35
N THR A 408 13.51 12.68 -14.40
CA THR A 408 14.56 11.67 -14.57
C THR A 408 15.73 12.23 -15.39
N SER A 409 16.73 11.39 -15.64
CA SER A 409 17.83 11.73 -16.58
C SER A 409 17.41 11.80 -18.06
N VAL A 410 16.19 11.37 -18.39
CA VAL A 410 15.62 11.41 -19.73
C VAL A 410 14.68 12.60 -19.87
N ALA A 411 14.91 13.44 -20.87
CA ALA A 411 14.09 14.62 -21.10
C ALA A 411 12.59 14.27 -21.24
N LYS A 412 11.70 15.07 -20.64
CA LYS A 412 10.24 14.88 -20.59
C LYS A 412 9.78 13.62 -19.83
N LEU A 413 10.68 12.82 -19.26
CA LEU A 413 10.33 11.64 -18.47
C LEU A 413 10.46 11.94 -16.99
N PHE A 414 9.38 11.69 -16.25
CA PHE A 414 9.26 11.86 -14.81
C PHE A 414 8.92 10.52 -14.14
N ALA A 415 9.23 10.35 -12.88
CA ALA A 415 8.88 9.14 -12.16
C ALA A 415 8.51 9.41 -10.69
N GLY A 416 7.77 8.48 -10.08
CA GLY A 416 7.38 8.55 -8.66
C GLY A 416 6.74 7.25 -8.17
N GLY A 417 6.59 7.14 -6.85
CA GLY A 417 6.11 5.94 -6.17
C GLY A 417 7.21 4.88 -6.03
N ASP A 418 6.83 3.63 -5.86
CA ASP A 418 7.76 2.56 -5.46
C ASP A 418 8.91 2.33 -6.45
N CYS A 419 8.78 2.66 -7.72
CA CYS A 419 9.87 2.51 -8.70
C CYS A 419 11.07 3.45 -8.42
N ILE A 420 10.89 4.51 -7.62
CA ILE A 420 11.97 5.41 -7.19
C ILE A 420 12.39 5.19 -5.72
N ARG A 421 11.60 4.45 -4.92
CA ARG A 421 11.81 4.27 -3.47
C ARG A 421 12.11 2.83 -3.05
N GLY A 422 11.69 1.84 -3.86
CA GLY A 422 11.81 0.41 -3.52
C GLY A 422 10.71 -0.11 -2.58
N GLY A 423 9.61 0.62 -2.51
CA GLY A 423 8.47 0.39 -1.64
C GLY A 423 8.29 1.50 -0.61
N GLY A 424 7.05 1.88 -0.34
CA GLY A 424 6.69 2.95 0.59
C GLY A 424 5.20 2.93 0.91
N GLU A 425 4.76 3.95 1.64
CA GLU A 425 3.36 4.10 2.01
C GLU A 425 2.54 4.79 0.89
N ILE A 426 1.21 4.66 0.95
CA ILE A 426 0.31 5.37 0.01
C ILE A 426 0.63 6.86 -0.01
N VAL A 427 0.83 7.45 1.15
CA VAL A 427 1.07 8.89 1.31
C VAL A 427 2.38 9.34 0.66
N ASP A 428 3.41 8.48 0.63
CA ASP A 428 4.67 8.75 -0.06
C ASP A 428 4.47 8.77 -1.58
N ALA A 429 3.76 7.77 -2.10
CA ALA A 429 3.43 7.68 -3.51
C ALA A 429 2.58 8.88 -3.98
N VAL A 430 1.62 9.33 -3.16
CA VAL A 430 0.84 10.55 -3.40
C VAL A 430 1.75 11.77 -3.47
N GLN A 431 2.68 11.91 -2.53
CA GLN A 431 3.60 13.05 -2.52
C GLN A 431 4.51 13.06 -3.75
N ASP A 432 5.01 11.91 -4.18
CA ASP A 432 5.81 11.79 -5.39
C ASP A 432 5.01 12.19 -6.64
N GLY A 433 3.75 11.76 -6.72
CA GLY A 433 2.83 12.17 -7.81
C GLY A 433 2.61 13.68 -7.85
N LYS A 434 2.47 14.33 -6.69
CA LYS A 434 2.35 15.81 -6.58
C LYS A 434 3.65 16.51 -6.99
N ILE A 435 4.80 16.01 -6.56
CA ILE A 435 6.11 16.56 -6.92
C ILE A 435 6.28 16.50 -8.44
N ALA A 436 6.06 15.34 -9.04
CA ALA A 436 6.18 15.15 -10.49
C ALA A 436 5.18 16.01 -11.28
N ALA A 437 3.92 16.10 -10.82
CA ALA A 437 2.93 16.96 -11.46
C ALA A 437 3.35 18.44 -11.48
N ARG A 438 3.94 18.93 -10.37
CA ARG A 438 4.51 20.30 -10.32
C ARG A 438 5.68 20.46 -11.28
N GLY A 439 6.59 19.47 -11.35
CA GLY A 439 7.72 19.48 -12.28
C GLY A 439 7.26 19.50 -13.75
N ILE A 440 6.33 18.61 -14.09
CA ILE A 440 5.72 18.55 -15.42
C ILE A 440 5.02 19.88 -15.78
N ASN A 441 4.19 20.40 -14.89
CA ASN A 441 3.47 21.66 -15.13
C ASN A 441 4.42 22.84 -15.29
N ARG A 442 5.56 22.84 -14.60
CA ARG A 442 6.62 23.85 -14.78
C ARG A 442 7.27 23.72 -16.16
N LEU A 443 7.61 22.49 -16.60
CA LEU A 443 8.14 22.22 -17.93
C LEU A 443 7.18 22.67 -19.03
N LEU A 444 5.88 22.41 -18.88
CA LEU A 444 4.89 22.67 -19.93
C LEU A 444 4.46 24.14 -20.04
N LYS A 445 4.80 24.97 -19.06
CA LYS A 445 4.57 26.42 -19.07
C LYS A 445 5.77 27.23 -19.57
N SER A 446 6.96 26.61 -19.61
CA SER A 446 8.17 27.19 -20.20
C SER A 446 8.14 27.12 -21.73
#